data_bddba33ce5281ea33b7d43f3c4c55645
#
_entry.id   bddba33ce5281ea33b7d43f3c4c55645
#
_cell.length_a   1.000
_cell.length_b   1.000
_cell.length_c   1.000
_cell.angle_alpha   90.00
_cell.angle_beta   90.00
_cell.angle_gamma   90.00
#
_symmetry.space_group_name_H-M   'P 1'
#
loop_
_entity.id
_entity.type
_entity.pdbx_description
1 polymer ?
#
loop_
_entity_poly.entity_id
_entity_poly.type
_entity_poly.pdbx_seq_one_letter_code
_entity_poly.pdbx_strand_id
1 'polypeptide(L)'
;MKFLGWQLNRNVYKPGQSFEVNKDIANKDNQIILTATWGDAETSTTLTYDPGNGIGTAKRVDVMNNEAVEIEAHDSDVLGFTAPVAEGKEYYFAGWADSKTGNATYADGQTINIDANGENVLYAVWVEKTEITLVANSGTRPYNGGEQSIEGFVSTTIDGYTVSGLTAVTKGTDVGEYTNTVFDGTAKVEKDGVDVTDKVVVK
;
A
#
# COMPACT_ATOMS: atom_id res chain seq x y z
N MET A 1 -11.17 -27.16 23.72
CA MET A 1 -9.99 -27.20 22.83
C MET A 1 -10.39 -26.65 21.47
N LYS A 2 -9.63 -25.71 20.94
CA LYS A 2 -9.81 -25.11 19.62
C LYS A 2 -8.61 -25.51 18.76
N PHE A 3 -8.84 -25.80 17.47
CA PHE A 3 -7.75 -26.05 16.54
C PHE A 3 -7.03 -24.73 16.24
N LEU A 4 -5.74 -24.68 16.52
CA LEU A 4 -4.91 -23.48 16.38
C LEU A 4 -4.14 -23.46 15.05
N GLY A 5 -3.91 -24.61 14.46
CA GLY A 5 -3.17 -24.74 13.20
C GLY A 5 -2.30 -26.00 13.14
N TRP A 6 -1.46 -26.03 12.12
CA TRP A 6 -0.50 -27.11 11.90
C TRP A 6 0.90 -26.67 12.30
N GLN A 7 1.48 -27.30 13.29
CA GLN A 7 2.86 -27.03 13.70
C GLN A 7 3.84 -27.77 12.79
N LEU A 8 4.79 -27.01 12.26
CA LEU A 8 5.97 -27.50 11.56
C LEU A 8 7.21 -26.89 12.23
N ASN A 9 8.01 -27.72 12.85
CA ASN A 9 9.14 -27.28 13.69
C ASN A 9 8.67 -26.34 14.81
N ARG A 10 9.06 -25.05 14.76
CA ARG A 10 8.66 -24.01 15.73
C ARG A 10 7.54 -23.11 15.26
N ASN A 11 7.09 -23.27 14.02
CA ASN A 11 6.07 -22.41 13.41
C ASN A 11 4.71 -23.09 13.41
N VAL A 12 3.65 -22.33 13.64
CA VAL A 12 2.26 -22.78 13.50
C VAL A 12 1.65 -22.14 12.26
N TYR A 13 1.20 -22.97 11.34
CA TYR A 13 0.56 -22.58 10.09
C TYR A 13 -0.95 -22.74 10.21
N LYS A 14 -1.69 -21.68 9.94
CA LYS A 14 -3.15 -21.71 9.97
C LYS A 14 -3.71 -22.41 8.71
N PRO A 15 -4.97 -22.86 8.73
CA PRO A 15 -5.65 -23.34 7.53
C PRO A 15 -5.60 -22.30 6.39
N GLY A 16 -5.13 -22.72 5.23
CA GLY A 16 -4.98 -21.84 4.06
C GLY A 16 -3.63 -21.14 3.92
N GLN A 17 -2.77 -21.15 4.94
CA GLN A 17 -1.40 -20.67 4.80
C GLN A 17 -0.53 -21.69 4.05
N SER A 18 0.31 -21.17 3.16
CA SER A 18 1.33 -21.94 2.44
C SER A 18 2.70 -21.80 3.12
N PHE A 19 3.55 -22.78 2.93
CA PHE A 19 4.96 -22.72 3.31
C PHE A 19 5.82 -23.35 2.21
N GLU A 20 7.04 -22.91 2.10
CA GLU A 20 7.99 -23.44 1.12
C GLU A 20 8.50 -24.82 1.57
N VAL A 21 8.37 -25.80 0.66
CA VAL A 21 8.88 -27.16 0.89
C VAL A 21 10.35 -27.22 0.45
N ASN A 22 11.24 -27.37 1.43
CA ASN A 22 12.68 -27.52 1.18
C ASN A 22 13.28 -28.57 2.14
N LYS A 23 14.56 -28.87 1.97
CA LYS A 23 15.23 -29.90 2.79
C LYS A 23 15.42 -29.49 4.25
N ASP A 24 15.42 -28.19 4.55
CA ASP A 24 15.72 -27.68 5.90
C ASP A 24 14.55 -27.89 6.85
N ILE A 25 13.34 -28.10 6.33
CA ILE A 25 12.15 -28.40 7.12
C ILE A 25 11.83 -29.89 7.22
N ALA A 26 12.56 -30.75 6.49
CA ALA A 26 12.41 -32.18 6.56
C ALA A 26 13.16 -32.78 7.77
N ASN A 27 12.61 -33.84 8.35
CA ASN A 27 13.29 -34.62 9.39
C ASN A 27 14.40 -35.49 8.77
N LYS A 28 15.13 -36.21 9.62
CA LYS A 28 16.21 -37.14 9.23
C LYS A 28 15.75 -38.27 8.28
N ASP A 29 14.47 -38.58 8.25
CA ASP A 29 13.87 -39.60 7.38
C ASP A 29 13.30 -38.97 6.08
N ASN A 30 13.66 -37.73 5.80
CA ASN A 30 13.22 -36.94 4.64
C ASN A 30 11.70 -36.74 4.57
N GLN A 31 11.05 -36.61 5.73
CA GLN A 31 9.62 -36.40 5.88
C GLN A 31 9.35 -35.03 6.48
N ILE A 32 8.29 -34.38 6.02
CA ILE A 32 7.74 -33.15 6.61
C ILE A 32 6.52 -33.56 7.44
N ILE A 33 6.60 -33.36 8.75
CA ILE A 33 5.55 -33.73 9.68
C ILE A 33 4.83 -32.48 10.16
N LEU A 34 3.56 -32.38 9.81
CA LEU A 34 2.65 -31.37 10.34
C LEU A 34 1.88 -31.97 11.52
N THR A 35 2.01 -31.37 12.67
CA THR A 35 1.29 -31.78 13.88
C THR A 35 0.13 -30.82 14.14
N ALA A 36 -1.08 -31.35 14.30
CA ALA A 36 -2.23 -30.53 14.67
C ALA A 36 -2.02 -29.96 16.07
N THR A 37 -2.10 -28.65 16.20
CA THR A 37 -1.98 -27.93 17.46
C THR A 37 -3.35 -27.52 17.95
N TRP A 38 -3.65 -27.86 19.19
CA TRP A 38 -4.91 -27.58 19.86
C TRP A 38 -4.64 -26.78 21.14
N GLY A 39 -5.43 -25.74 21.38
CA GLY A 39 -5.38 -24.95 22.60
C GLY A 39 -6.72 -24.96 23.32
N ASP A 40 -6.72 -24.50 24.55
CA ASP A 40 -7.93 -24.24 25.27
C ASP A 40 -8.60 -22.98 24.72
N ALA A 41 -9.94 -22.90 24.81
CA ALA A 41 -10.68 -21.73 24.32
C ALA A 41 -10.27 -20.43 25.04
N GLU A 42 -9.74 -20.58 26.27
CA GLU A 42 -9.24 -19.46 27.08
C GLU A 42 -7.84 -18.98 26.68
N THR A 43 -7.12 -19.75 25.87
CA THR A 43 -5.75 -19.39 25.41
C THR A 43 -5.73 -18.73 24.03
N SER A 44 -6.86 -18.62 23.36
CA SER A 44 -6.99 -17.96 22.07
C SER A 44 -8.03 -16.84 22.11
N THR A 45 -7.77 -15.78 21.37
CA THR A 45 -8.69 -14.68 21.13
C THR A 45 -8.83 -14.44 19.63
N THR A 46 -9.63 -13.49 19.24
CA THR A 46 -9.83 -13.14 17.82
C THR A 46 -9.23 -11.78 17.54
N LEU A 47 -8.41 -11.70 16.51
CA LEU A 47 -8.03 -10.45 15.85
C LEU A 47 -8.96 -10.23 14.67
N THR A 48 -9.63 -9.09 14.62
CA THR A 48 -10.51 -8.70 13.52
C THR A 48 -9.81 -7.66 12.66
N TYR A 49 -9.77 -7.88 11.37
CA TYR A 49 -9.37 -6.90 10.37
C TYR A 49 -10.61 -6.33 9.71
N ASP A 50 -10.80 -5.02 9.79
CA ASP A 50 -11.90 -4.28 9.19
C ASP A 50 -11.36 -3.46 8.00
N PRO A 51 -11.98 -3.50 6.81
CA PRO A 51 -11.51 -2.73 5.66
C PRO A 51 -11.60 -1.20 5.85
N GLY A 52 -12.16 -0.72 6.96
CA GLY A 52 -12.34 0.70 7.23
C GLY A 52 -13.28 1.36 6.22
N ASN A 53 -12.78 2.37 5.51
CA ASN A 53 -13.49 2.99 4.40
C ASN A 53 -13.15 2.36 3.03
N GLY A 54 -12.33 1.30 3.00
CA GLY A 54 -11.99 0.54 1.80
C GLY A 54 -13.07 -0.47 1.42
N ILE A 55 -12.76 -1.27 0.40
CA ILE A 55 -13.61 -2.34 -0.10
C ILE A 55 -13.15 -3.68 0.47
N GLY A 56 -14.10 -4.47 0.92
CA GLY A 56 -13.87 -5.79 1.50
C GLY A 56 -14.89 -6.09 2.59
N THR A 57 -14.74 -7.24 3.21
CA THR A 57 -15.54 -7.64 4.39
C THR A 57 -14.62 -7.92 5.55
N ALA A 58 -15.00 -7.51 6.74
CA ALA A 58 -14.21 -7.75 7.94
C ALA A 58 -13.85 -9.25 8.08
N LYS A 59 -12.59 -9.51 8.39
CA LYS A 59 -12.04 -10.87 8.57
C LYS A 59 -11.65 -11.10 10.01
N ARG A 60 -11.95 -12.28 10.52
CA ARG A 60 -11.58 -12.70 11.86
C ARG A 60 -10.54 -13.79 11.80
N VAL A 61 -9.48 -13.60 12.54
CA VAL A 61 -8.36 -14.53 12.64
C VAL A 61 -8.19 -14.92 14.11
N ASP A 62 -8.19 -16.21 14.39
CA ASP A 62 -7.91 -16.69 15.74
C ASP A 62 -6.42 -16.61 16.02
N VAL A 63 -6.07 -15.99 17.12
CA VAL A 63 -4.69 -15.75 17.57
C VAL A 63 -4.51 -16.24 19.01
N MET A 64 -3.28 -16.56 19.40
CA MET A 64 -2.99 -16.95 20.77
C MET A 64 -3.04 -15.74 21.68
N ASN A 65 -3.59 -15.93 22.88
CA ASN A 65 -3.58 -14.90 23.91
C ASN A 65 -2.14 -14.58 24.32
N ASN A 66 -1.86 -13.29 24.53
CA ASN A 66 -0.55 -12.79 24.97
C ASN A 66 0.63 -13.13 24.05
N GLU A 67 0.37 -13.54 22.82
CA GLU A 67 1.42 -13.70 21.82
C GLU A 67 1.54 -12.45 20.95
N ALA A 68 2.74 -12.20 20.47
CA ALA A 68 2.98 -11.21 19.44
C ALA A 68 2.51 -11.75 18.08
N VAL A 69 1.70 -10.99 17.38
CA VAL A 69 1.10 -11.37 16.08
C VAL A 69 1.61 -10.41 15.03
N GLU A 70 2.08 -10.95 13.91
CA GLU A 70 2.40 -10.17 12.72
C GLU A 70 1.08 -9.78 12.02
N ILE A 71 0.93 -8.51 11.73
CA ILE A 71 -0.24 -7.97 11.02
C ILE A 71 -0.23 -8.48 9.59
N GLU A 72 -1.33 -9.07 9.17
CA GLU A 72 -1.53 -9.54 7.79
C GLU A 72 -1.54 -8.35 6.82
N ALA A 73 -0.94 -8.52 5.63
CA ALA A 73 -0.97 -7.49 4.60
C ALA A 73 -2.40 -7.24 4.13
N HIS A 74 -2.76 -5.96 3.98
CA HIS A 74 -4.13 -5.55 3.63
C HIS A 74 -4.63 -6.14 2.30
N ASP A 75 -3.73 -6.36 1.35
CA ASP A 75 -3.99 -6.90 0.00
C ASP A 75 -3.67 -8.39 -0.14
N SER A 76 -3.35 -9.08 0.98
CA SER A 76 -3.08 -10.51 0.96
C SER A 76 -4.29 -11.33 0.50
N ASP A 77 -4.06 -12.57 0.08
CA ASP A 77 -5.12 -13.53 -0.28
C ASP A 77 -6.12 -13.78 0.88
N VAL A 78 -5.70 -13.52 2.12
CA VAL A 78 -6.53 -13.69 3.32
C VAL A 78 -7.50 -12.52 3.49
N LEU A 79 -7.01 -11.30 3.38
CA LEU A 79 -7.78 -10.08 3.60
C LEU A 79 -8.41 -9.56 2.30
N GLY A 80 -7.62 -9.38 1.25
CA GLY A 80 -8.06 -8.92 -0.07
C GLY A 80 -8.72 -7.54 -0.03
N PHE A 81 -8.27 -6.65 0.88
CA PHE A 81 -8.83 -5.31 0.98
C PHE A 81 -8.26 -4.41 -0.10
N THR A 82 -9.12 -3.60 -0.67
CA THR A 82 -8.75 -2.64 -1.71
C THR A 82 -9.21 -1.24 -1.38
N ALA A 83 -8.61 -0.25 -2.04
CA ALA A 83 -8.94 1.14 -1.87
C ALA A 83 -10.43 1.43 -2.13
N PRO A 84 -11.02 2.43 -1.46
CA PRO A 84 -12.39 2.87 -1.78
C PRO A 84 -12.46 3.42 -3.20
N VAL A 85 -13.61 3.26 -3.85
CA VAL A 85 -13.90 3.84 -5.17
C VAL A 85 -14.72 5.10 -5.00
N ALA A 86 -14.19 6.23 -5.47
CA ALA A 86 -14.90 7.49 -5.58
C ALA A 86 -14.52 8.19 -6.89
N GLU A 87 -15.49 8.82 -7.54
CA GLU A 87 -15.27 9.47 -8.82
C GLU A 87 -14.19 10.57 -8.74
N GLY A 88 -13.19 10.48 -9.62
CA GLY A 88 -12.09 11.42 -9.71
C GLY A 88 -11.08 11.39 -8.56
N LYS A 89 -11.18 10.39 -7.66
CA LYS A 89 -10.29 10.26 -6.50
C LYS A 89 -9.54 8.95 -6.53
N GLU A 90 -8.29 9.01 -6.12
CA GLU A 90 -7.45 7.84 -5.87
C GLU A 90 -7.03 7.80 -4.40
N TYR A 91 -6.85 6.60 -3.87
CA TYR A 91 -6.48 6.39 -2.48
C TYR A 91 -5.27 5.48 -2.37
N TYR A 92 -4.53 5.61 -1.27
CA TYR A 92 -3.47 4.68 -0.90
C TYR A 92 -3.72 4.13 0.49
N PHE A 93 -3.20 2.96 0.77
CA PHE A 93 -3.23 2.37 2.09
C PHE A 93 -2.18 3.06 2.98
N ALA A 94 -2.62 3.67 4.06
CA ALA A 94 -1.76 4.39 4.98
C ALA A 94 -1.29 3.52 6.16
N GLY A 95 -1.96 2.39 6.40
CA GLY A 95 -1.70 1.49 7.51
C GLY A 95 -2.96 1.10 8.26
N TRP A 96 -2.78 0.58 9.46
CA TRP A 96 -3.84 0.12 10.33
C TRP A 96 -4.01 1.02 11.55
N ALA A 97 -5.24 1.19 12.02
CA ALA A 97 -5.59 1.90 13.25
C ALA A 97 -6.30 0.95 14.23
N ASP A 98 -6.21 1.24 15.52
CA ASP A 98 -6.93 0.56 16.61
C ASP A 98 -8.37 1.07 16.81
N SER A 99 -8.74 2.12 16.10
CA SER A 99 -10.08 2.70 16.14
C SER A 99 -10.56 3.10 14.75
N LYS A 100 -11.86 3.03 14.51
CA LYS A 100 -12.49 3.27 13.21
C LYS A 100 -12.23 4.66 12.61
N THR A 101 -11.97 5.64 13.45
CA THR A 101 -11.68 7.03 13.05
C THR A 101 -10.24 7.45 13.38
N GLY A 102 -9.41 6.50 13.78
CA GLY A 102 -8.01 6.73 14.15
C GLY A 102 -7.12 6.96 12.94
N ASN A 103 -5.96 7.56 13.21
CA ASN A 103 -4.88 7.61 12.23
C ASN A 103 -4.17 6.25 12.17
N ALA A 104 -3.54 5.95 11.05
CA ALA A 104 -2.70 4.77 10.91
C ALA A 104 -1.53 4.81 11.91
N THR A 105 -1.42 3.76 12.72
CA THR A 105 -0.38 3.59 13.75
C THR A 105 0.45 2.35 13.53
N TYR A 106 -0.05 1.40 12.73
CA TYR A 106 0.64 0.16 12.43
C TYR A 106 0.76 -0.04 10.91
N ALA A 107 1.85 -0.68 10.49
CA ALA A 107 2.08 -1.07 9.09
C ALA A 107 1.75 -2.56 8.87
N ASP A 108 1.58 -2.95 7.60
CA ASP A 108 1.57 -4.36 7.21
C ASP A 108 2.88 -5.04 7.66
N GLY A 109 2.79 -6.27 8.13
CA GLY A 109 3.92 -7.03 8.64
C GLY A 109 4.45 -6.58 10.01
N GLN A 110 3.91 -5.52 10.59
CA GLN A 110 4.30 -5.09 11.93
C GLN A 110 3.78 -6.07 12.98
N THR A 111 4.60 -6.34 13.99
CA THR A 111 4.21 -7.18 15.11
C THR A 111 3.52 -6.38 16.20
N ILE A 112 2.36 -6.86 16.65
CA ILE A 112 1.58 -6.28 17.76
C ILE A 112 1.32 -7.31 18.86
N ASN A 113 1.11 -6.85 20.07
CA ASN A 113 0.64 -7.68 21.18
C ASN A 113 -0.90 -7.71 21.19
N ILE A 114 -1.46 -8.88 21.39
CA ILE A 114 -2.90 -9.11 21.43
C ILE A 114 -3.39 -9.09 22.88
N ASP A 115 -4.45 -8.32 23.15
CA ASP A 115 -5.13 -8.34 24.45
C ASP A 115 -6.04 -9.58 24.53
N ALA A 116 -5.76 -10.42 25.50
CA ALA A 116 -6.53 -11.65 25.75
C ALA A 116 -8.00 -11.38 26.11
N ASN A 117 -8.30 -10.22 26.71
CA ASN A 117 -9.60 -9.86 27.25
C ASN A 117 -10.26 -8.70 26.48
N GLY A 118 -9.57 -8.13 25.49
CA GLY A 118 -10.03 -6.98 24.72
C GLY A 118 -10.63 -7.35 23.37
N GLU A 119 -11.32 -6.38 22.78
CA GLU A 119 -11.63 -6.43 21.34
C GLU A 119 -10.38 -6.03 20.57
N ASN A 120 -9.77 -7.00 19.89
CA ASN A 120 -8.63 -6.73 19.02
C ASN A 120 -9.15 -6.48 17.60
N VAL A 121 -9.27 -5.23 17.23
CA VAL A 121 -9.73 -4.82 15.89
C VAL A 121 -8.71 -3.88 15.27
N LEU A 122 -8.31 -4.18 14.06
CA LEU A 122 -7.50 -3.31 13.22
C LEU A 122 -8.34 -2.80 12.05
N TYR A 123 -8.41 -1.50 11.92
CA TYR A 123 -9.13 -0.81 10.84
C TYR A 123 -8.12 -0.37 9.77
N ALA A 124 -8.35 -0.77 8.53
CA ALA A 124 -7.57 -0.28 7.40
C ALA A 124 -7.83 1.22 7.20
N VAL A 125 -6.76 1.99 7.10
CA VAL A 125 -6.80 3.44 6.88
C VAL A 125 -6.41 3.74 5.44
N TRP A 126 -7.37 4.24 4.66
CA TRP A 126 -7.17 4.66 3.29
C TRP A 126 -7.20 6.19 3.22
N VAL A 127 -6.18 6.76 2.61
CA VAL A 127 -6.04 8.21 2.48
C VAL A 127 -6.11 8.61 1.01
N GLU A 128 -6.86 9.66 0.70
CA GLU A 128 -6.94 10.22 -0.64
C GLU A 128 -5.57 10.73 -1.08
N LYS A 129 -5.16 10.36 -2.30
CA LYS A 129 -3.91 10.84 -2.89
C LYS A 129 -3.98 12.34 -3.16
N THR A 130 -2.90 13.03 -2.89
CA THR A 130 -2.77 14.44 -3.22
C THR A 130 -2.63 14.61 -4.73
N GLU A 131 -3.44 15.49 -5.32
CA GLU A 131 -3.35 15.80 -6.76
C GLU A 131 -2.33 16.92 -7.00
N ILE A 132 -1.42 16.68 -7.96
CA ILE A 132 -0.43 17.65 -8.43
C ILE A 132 -0.67 17.85 -9.93
N THR A 133 -1.09 19.06 -10.32
CA THR A 133 -1.29 19.40 -11.73
C THR A 133 0.00 19.97 -12.33
N LEU A 134 0.38 19.48 -13.50
CA LEU A 134 1.49 20.00 -14.27
C LEU A 134 0.97 20.93 -15.36
N VAL A 135 1.62 22.07 -15.52
CA VAL A 135 1.32 23.02 -16.60
C VAL A 135 2.60 23.23 -17.40
N ALA A 136 2.54 22.90 -18.70
CA ALA A 136 3.67 23.12 -19.59
C ALA A 136 4.02 24.61 -19.66
N ASN A 137 5.29 24.92 -19.79
CA ASN A 137 5.74 26.28 -20.02
C ASN A 137 5.19 26.81 -21.36
N SER A 138 4.81 28.03 -21.36
CA SER A 138 4.34 28.75 -22.56
C SER A 138 5.27 29.92 -22.91
N GLY A 139 5.24 30.34 -24.16
CA GLY A 139 6.05 31.48 -24.60
C GLY A 139 5.92 31.72 -26.10
N THR A 140 6.61 32.75 -26.60
CA THR A 140 6.63 33.13 -28.02
C THR A 140 8.05 33.01 -28.57
N ARG A 141 8.18 32.49 -29.78
CA ARG A 141 9.43 32.46 -30.53
C ARG A 141 9.25 33.16 -31.87
N PRO A 142 10.22 33.98 -32.30
CA PRO A 142 10.16 34.57 -33.64
C PRO A 142 10.41 33.46 -34.68
N TYR A 143 9.67 33.53 -35.79
CA TYR A 143 9.87 32.59 -36.91
C TYR A 143 11.27 32.75 -37.50
N ASN A 144 11.96 31.61 -37.71
CA ASN A 144 13.32 31.55 -38.27
C ASN A 144 13.49 30.49 -39.38
N GLY A 145 12.39 29.85 -39.82
CA GLY A 145 12.38 28.82 -40.85
C GLY A 145 12.78 27.42 -40.39
N GLY A 146 13.08 27.22 -39.10
CA GLY A 146 13.41 25.94 -38.51
C GLY A 146 12.50 25.55 -37.33
N GLU A 147 12.55 24.28 -36.93
CA GLU A 147 11.85 23.82 -35.73
C GLU A 147 12.34 24.57 -34.49
N GLN A 148 11.42 25.04 -33.69
CA GLN A 148 11.65 25.65 -32.40
C GLN A 148 10.90 24.93 -31.30
N SER A 149 11.36 25.02 -30.06
CA SER A 149 10.76 24.37 -28.90
C SER A 149 10.59 25.35 -27.73
N ILE A 150 9.60 25.04 -26.88
CA ILE A 150 9.49 25.57 -25.54
C ILE A 150 9.50 24.36 -24.63
N GLU A 151 10.37 24.39 -23.63
CA GLU A 151 10.64 23.26 -22.77
C GLU A 151 10.30 23.55 -21.31
N GLY A 152 10.05 22.47 -20.56
CA GLY A 152 9.77 22.51 -19.13
C GLY A 152 8.30 22.72 -18.80
N PHE A 153 8.04 22.61 -17.52
CA PHE A 153 6.71 22.75 -16.91
C PHE A 153 6.81 23.39 -15.53
N VAL A 154 5.68 23.83 -15.02
CA VAL A 154 5.47 24.16 -13.61
C VAL A 154 4.45 23.21 -13.03
N SER A 155 4.64 22.82 -11.77
CA SER A 155 3.63 22.09 -11.01
C SER A 155 2.80 23.06 -10.16
N THR A 156 1.57 22.68 -9.81
CA THR A 156 0.86 23.38 -8.73
C THR A 156 1.74 23.40 -7.50
N THR A 157 1.93 24.60 -6.95
CA THR A 157 2.75 24.76 -5.74
C THR A 157 1.97 24.23 -4.55
N ILE A 158 2.29 23.02 -4.11
CA ILE A 158 1.87 22.50 -2.81
C ILE A 158 3.11 22.51 -1.92
N ASP A 159 2.98 23.13 -0.76
CA ASP A 159 4.10 23.36 0.13
C ASP A 159 4.85 22.04 0.47
N GLY A 160 6.16 22.07 0.31
CA GLY A 160 7.05 20.93 0.54
C GLY A 160 7.10 19.87 -0.59
N TYR A 161 6.25 19.96 -1.63
CA TYR A 161 6.27 18.98 -2.74
C TYR A 161 7.17 19.45 -3.89
N THR A 162 7.94 18.51 -4.44
CA THR A 162 8.74 18.69 -5.65
C THR A 162 8.47 17.55 -6.63
N VAL A 163 8.34 17.87 -7.93
CA VAL A 163 8.15 16.90 -9.00
C VAL A 163 9.40 16.88 -9.89
N SER A 164 9.90 15.70 -10.18
CA SER A 164 11.07 15.46 -11.02
C SER A 164 10.85 14.24 -11.93
N GLY A 165 11.85 13.89 -12.73
CA GLY A 165 11.82 12.71 -13.61
C GLY A 165 11.00 12.85 -14.88
N LEU A 166 10.38 14.01 -15.11
CA LEU A 166 9.62 14.34 -16.33
C LEU A 166 10.31 15.44 -17.14
N THR A 167 10.10 15.40 -18.44
CA THR A 167 10.35 16.51 -19.37
C THR A 167 9.05 16.90 -20.07
N ALA A 168 8.92 18.16 -20.43
CA ALA A 168 7.79 18.68 -21.22
C ALA A 168 8.35 19.50 -22.38
N VAL A 169 7.89 19.22 -23.59
CA VAL A 169 8.35 19.90 -24.81
C VAL A 169 7.17 20.17 -25.73
N THR A 170 7.04 21.44 -26.12
CA THR A 170 6.14 21.86 -27.21
C THR A 170 6.97 22.31 -28.39
N LYS A 171 6.71 21.78 -29.58
CA LYS A 171 7.48 22.06 -30.81
C LYS A 171 6.62 22.63 -31.90
N GLY A 172 7.23 23.48 -32.74
CA GLY A 172 6.61 24.04 -33.92
C GLY A 172 7.62 24.57 -34.93
N THR A 173 7.24 24.54 -36.23
CA THR A 173 8.10 25.00 -37.34
C THR A 173 7.50 26.19 -38.06
N ASP A 174 6.18 26.18 -38.29
CA ASP A 174 5.47 27.24 -39.03
C ASP A 174 4.98 28.35 -38.11
N VAL A 175 4.56 29.44 -38.69
CA VAL A 175 3.87 30.49 -37.95
C VAL A 175 2.50 29.99 -37.51
N GLY A 176 2.26 29.97 -36.19
CA GLY A 176 1.01 29.44 -35.62
C GLY A 176 1.05 29.29 -34.11
N GLU A 177 -0.02 28.78 -33.59
CA GLU A 177 -0.17 28.44 -32.17
C GLU A 177 -0.06 26.96 -31.99
N TYR A 178 0.79 26.52 -31.05
CA TYR A 178 1.08 25.11 -30.78
C TYR A 178 0.71 24.79 -29.34
N THR A 179 -0.25 23.85 -29.15
CA THR A 179 -0.76 23.44 -27.84
C THR A 179 -0.41 21.99 -27.48
N ASN A 180 0.17 21.24 -28.43
CA ASN A 180 0.52 19.83 -28.23
C ASN A 180 1.84 19.69 -27.48
N THR A 181 1.79 19.74 -26.16
CA THR A 181 2.94 19.43 -25.31
C THR A 181 3.09 17.92 -25.15
N VAL A 182 4.29 17.42 -25.33
CA VAL A 182 4.64 16.04 -25.01
C VAL A 182 5.35 16.01 -23.66
N PHE A 183 4.75 15.29 -22.71
CA PHE A 183 5.40 14.92 -21.46
C PHE A 183 6.06 13.54 -21.64
N ASP A 184 7.32 13.41 -21.23
CA ASP A 184 8.08 12.17 -21.30
C ASP A 184 8.80 11.91 -19.99
N GLY A 185 9.01 10.62 -19.67
CA GLY A 185 9.63 10.17 -18.43
C GLY A 185 8.63 9.63 -17.41
N THR A 186 9.14 9.38 -16.21
CA THR A 186 8.33 8.90 -15.08
C THR A 186 8.40 9.92 -13.95
N ALA A 187 7.24 10.37 -13.50
CA ALA A 187 7.16 11.31 -12.40
C ALA A 187 7.73 10.69 -11.12
N LYS A 188 8.61 11.43 -10.46
CA LYS A 188 9.02 11.19 -9.08
C LYS A 188 8.60 12.39 -8.26
N VAL A 189 7.92 12.13 -7.14
CA VAL A 189 7.42 13.18 -6.26
C VAL A 189 8.01 13.00 -4.88
N GLU A 190 8.59 14.07 -4.36
CA GLU A 190 9.11 14.13 -3.00
C GLU A 190 8.38 15.20 -2.19
N LYS A 191 8.14 14.90 -0.92
CA LYS A 191 7.67 15.86 0.08
C LYS A 191 8.71 16.01 1.16
N ASP A 192 9.24 17.23 1.32
CA ASP A 192 10.30 17.52 2.30
C ASP A 192 11.50 16.55 2.19
N GLY A 193 11.84 16.13 0.95
CA GLY A 193 12.92 15.20 0.66
C GLY A 193 12.59 13.71 0.84
N VAL A 194 11.35 13.37 1.17
CA VAL A 194 10.87 11.98 1.28
C VAL A 194 10.08 11.62 0.02
N ASP A 195 10.38 10.48 -0.58
CA ASP A 195 9.63 9.96 -1.73
C ASP A 195 8.18 9.62 -1.33
N VAL A 196 7.23 10.24 -2.01
CA VAL A 196 5.78 10.08 -1.83
C VAL A 196 5.06 9.83 -3.15
N THR A 197 5.78 9.33 -4.14
CA THR A 197 5.26 9.12 -5.50
C THR A 197 4.01 8.24 -5.53
N ASP A 198 3.94 7.23 -4.67
CA ASP A 198 2.78 6.34 -4.50
C ASP A 198 1.56 7.00 -3.82
N LYS A 199 1.77 8.15 -3.16
CA LYS A 199 0.75 8.89 -2.37
C LYS A 199 0.18 10.09 -3.08
N VAL A 200 0.52 10.29 -4.34
CA VAL A 200 0.09 11.43 -5.15
C VAL A 200 -0.44 10.97 -6.50
N VAL A 201 -1.23 11.84 -7.13
CA VAL A 201 -1.63 11.73 -8.54
C VAL A 201 -1.07 12.94 -9.29
N VAL A 202 -0.26 12.70 -10.29
CA VAL A 202 0.29 13.74 -11.17
C VAL A 202 -0.57 13.80 -12.44
N LYS A 203 -1.13 14.98 -12.75
CA LYS A 203 -2.00 15.24 -13.91
C LYS A 203 -1.43 16.32 -14.82
#